data_bf9f5fa47caebc4f0db9f30676aefc28
#
_entry.id   bf9f5fa47caebc4f0db9f30676aefc28
#
_cell.length_a   1.000
_cell.length_b   1.000
_cell.length_c   1.000
_cell.angle_alpha   90.00
_cell.angle_beta   90.00
_cell.angle_gamma   90.00
#
_symmetry.space_group_name_H-M   'P 1'
#
loop_
_entity.id
_entity.type
_entity.pdbx_description
1 polymer ?
#
loop_
_entity_poly.entity_id
_entity_poly.type
_entity_poly.pdbx_seq_one_letter_code
_entity_poly.pdbx_strand_id
1 'polypeptide(L)'
;RSARSRGTGAYEATLPAALVAQMFAVPGGLAADVADAETALVAFDAHAATRLGADHPALGPMSAVLLRTESASSSQIEDLTVGARQLALAELDESRSSNARAVVANVRTMEAALRLAAELDLEAILTMHAELLAGTEDAGRLREQLVWVGRSGLSPLGAVHIAPEAEDVPAAMQDLLAFIARDDLPVLVHAAIAHAQFETIHPFTDGNGRTGRALVHAMLSGKGLLSTTAPVSAGLLTNLGAYTTALTAFRGGDARPIVEEFARAARYAAVTGTRLVDDLAGQLAEDRERLTGVRRHALAWTVLP
;
A
#
# COMPACT_ATOMS: atom_id res chain seq x y z
N ARG A 1 36.81 3.83 -5.04
CA ARG A 1 35.61 4.61 -5.45
C ARG A 1 35.95 5.31 -6.76
N SER A 2 35.19 5.03 -7.83
CA SER A 2 35.49 5.56 -9.17
C SER A 2 35.28 7.08 -9.22
N ALA A 3 36.02 7.79 -10.08
CA ALA A 3 35.91 9.24 -10.27
C ALA A 3 34.45 9.68 -10.67
N ARG A 4 33.67 8.78 -11.27
CA ARG A 4 32.24 9.01 -11.61
C ARG A 4 31.32 9.17 -10.39
N SER A 5 31.73 8.75 -9.18
CA SER A 5 30.93 8.90 -7.95
C SER A 5 31.12 10.25 -7.26
N ARG A 6 31.94 11.16 -7.82
CA ARG A 6 32.25 12.49 -7.26
C ARG A 6 31.83 13.63 -8.20
N GLY A 7 30.85 13.39 -9.07
CA GLY A 7 30.31 14.45 -9.92
C GLY A 7 29.73 15.57 -9.04
N THR A 8 30.13 16.82 -9.30
CA THR A 8 29.51 18.01 -8.75
C THR A 8 28.55 18.58 -9.80
N GLY A 9 27.37 18.99 -9.40
CA GLY A 9 26.38 19.58 -10.28
C GLY A 9 25.24 20.19 -9.46
N ALA A 10 24.49 21.09 -10.05
CA ALA A 10 23.22 21.57 -9.48
C ALA A 10 22.15 20.48 -9.63
N TYR A 11 21.24 20.40 -8.68
CA TYR A 11 20.02 19.63 -8.72
C TYR A 11 18.85 20.52 -8.33
N GLU A 12 17.65 20.13 -8.71
CA GLU A 12 16.41 20.77 -8.31
C GLU A 12 15.61 19.81 -7.44
N ALA A 13 15.40 20.14 -6.18
CA ALA A 13 14.51 19.40 -5.29
C ALA A 13 13.05 19.77 -5.61
N THR A 14 12.16 18.79 -5.50
CA THR A 14 10.73 19.02 -5.70
C THR A 14 10.15 19.79 -4.53
N LEU A 15 9.38 20.83 -4.80
CA LEU A 15 8.55 21.52 -3.79
C LEU A 15 7.13 20.94 -3.88
N PRO A 16 6.64 20.17 -2.89
CA PRO A 16 5.28 19.69 -2.90
C PRO A 16 4.28 20.84 -2.86
N ALA A 17 3.30 20.83 -3.77
CA ALA A 17 2.21 21.79 -3.71
C ALA A 17 1.36 21.56 -2.46
N ALA A 18 0.88 22.64 -1.82
CA ALA A 18 -0.09 22.51 -0.74
C ALA A 18 -1.44 22.02 -1.30
N LEU A 19 -2.01 20.98 -0.70
CA LEU A 19 -3.24 20.33 -1.17
C LEU A 19 -4.49 20.73 -0.38
N VAL A 20 -4.32 21.16 0.85
CA VAL A 20 -5.44 21.39 1.78
C VAL A 20 -6.51 22.33 1.23
N ALA A 21 -6.11 23.38 0.49
CA ALA A 21 -7.03 24.33 -0.13
C ALA A 21 -7.27 24.10 -1.62
N GLN A 22 -6.67 23.06 -2.22
CA GLN A 22 -6.74 22.85 -3.66
C GLN A 22 -8.05 22.17 -4.05
N MET A 23 -8.69 22.71 -5.09
CA MET A 23 -9.89 22.12 -5.67
C MET A 23 -9.49 21.18 -6.80
N PHE A 24 -9.91 19.94 -6.70
CA PHE A 24 -9.66 18.92 -7.73
C PHE A 24 -10.92 18.72 -8.59
N ALA A 25 -10.86 19.15 -9.84
CA ALA A 25 -11.91 18.85 -10.80
C ALA A 25 -11.64 17.48 -11.42
N VAL A 26 -12.56 16.54 -11.23
CA VAL A 26 -12.52 15.23 -11.88
C VAL A 26 -13.37 15.31 -13.15
N PRO A 27 -12.78 15.18 -14.37
CA PRO A 27 -13.54 15.19 -15.62
C PRO A 27 -14.61 14.10 -15.64
N GLY A 28 -15.77 14.35 -16.29
CA GLY A 28 -16.94 13.46 -16.24
C GLY A 28 -16.65 12.01 -16.64
N GLY A 29 -15.79 11.77 -17.65
CA GLY A 29 -15.37 10.41 -18.02
C GLY A 29 -14.57 9.72 -16.90
N LEU A 30 -13.62 10.43 -16.30
CA LEU A 30 -12.82 9.89 -15.19
C LEU A 30 -13.67 9.71 -13.92
N ALA A 31 -14.64 10.59 -13.67
CA ALA A 31 -15.57 10.45 -12.55
C ALA A 31 -16.41 9.17 -12.68
N ALA A 32 -16.85 8.82 -13.89
CA ALA A 32 -17.57 7.57 -14.15
C ALA A 32 -16.63 6.36 -13.92
N ASP A 33 -15.40 6.38 -14.43
CA ASP A 33 -14.40 5.32 -14.22
C ASP A 33 -14.09 5.09 -12.72
N VAL A 34 -14.02 6.16 -11.94
CA VAL A 34 -13.83 6.10 -10.49
C VAL A 34 -15.05 5.51 -9.80
N ALA A 35 -16.25 5.95 -10.15
CA ALA A 35 -17.49 5.43 -9.56
C ALA A 35 -17.66 3.93 -9.86
N ASP A 36 -17.34 3.47 -11.07
CA ASP A 36 -17.33 2.06 -11.43
C ASP A 36 -16.29 1.27 -10.64
N ALA A 37 -15.12 1.84 -10.40
CA ALA A 37 -14.06 1.21 -9.60
C ALA A 37 -14.43 1.10 -8.12
N GLU A 38 -15.01 2.14 -7.53
CA GLU A 38 -15.51 2.11 -6.15
C GLU A 38 -16.67 1.10 -6.00
N THR A 39 -17.59 1.07 -6.98
CA THR A 39 -18.67 0.07 -7.01
C THR A 39 -18.13 -1.35 -7.07
N ALA A 40 -17.11 -1.60 -7.88
CA ALA A 40 -16.46 -2.91 -7.97
C ALA A 40 -15.77 -3.32 -6.65
N LEU A 41 -15.12 -2.38 -5.96
CA LEU A 41 -14.50 -2.62 -4.65
C LEU A 41 -15.55 -2.94 -3.58
N VAL A 42 -16.66 -2.19 -3.53
CA VAL A 42 -17.78 -2.45 -2.60
C VAL A 42 -18.41 -3.81 -2.86
N ALA A 43 -18.60 -4.17 -4.14
CA ALA A 43 -19.12 -5.49 -4.51
C ALA A 43 -18.20 -6.62 -4.09
N PHE A 44 -16.88 -6.46 -4.26
CA PHE A 44 -15.86 -7.39 -3.76
C PHE A 44 -15.93 -7.53 -2.24
N ASP A 45 -16.00 -6.44 -1.50
CA ASP A 45 -16.04 -6.43 -0.04
C ASP A 45 -17.29 -7.19 0.49
N ALA A 46 -18.46 -6.90 -0.08
CA ALA A 46 -19.72 -7.59 0.23
C ALA A 46 -19.67 -9.09 -0.14
N HIS A 47 -19.04 -9.44 -1.27
CA HIS A 47 -18.84 -10.82 -1.68
C HIS A 47 -17.95 -11.57 -0.69
N ALA A 48 -16.81 -10.98 -0.31
CA ALA A 48 -15.91 -11.55 0.68
C ALA A 48 -16.64 -11.80 2.02
N ALA A 49 -17.37 -10.81 2.52
CA ALA A 49 -18.17 -10.94 3.74
C ALA A 49 -19.22 -12.06 3.66
N THR A 50 -19.90 -12.19 2.50
CA THR A 50 -20.94 -13.22 2.29
C THR A 50 -20.35 -14.62 2.20
N ARG A 51 -19.25 -14.80 1.43
CA ARG A 51 -18.64 -16.13 1.20
C ARG A 51 -17.98 -16.70 2.44
N LEU A 52 -17.49 -15.84 3.31
CA LEU A 52 -16.71 -16.21 4.49
C LEU A 52 -17.54 -16.15 5.77
N GLY A 53 -18.71 -15.51 5.74
CA GLY A 53 -19.62 -15.29 6.87
C GLY A 53 -19.02 -14.29 7.87
N ALA A 54 -19.76 -13.25 8.22
CA ALA A 54 -19.28 -12.18 9.11
C ALA A 54 -18.81 -12.69 10.50
N ASP A 55 -19.34 -13.83 10.95
CA ASP A 55 -19.00 -14.46 12.24
C ASP A 55 -18.17 -15.76 12.07
N HIS A 56 -17.66 -16.05 10.85
CA HIS A 56 -16.96 -17.30 10.63
C HIS A 56 -15.51 -17.24 11.12
N PRO A 57 -15.00 -18.24 11.86
CA PRO A 57 -13.60 -18.30 12.34
C PRO A 57 -12.57 -18.19 11.20
N ALA A 58 -12.96 -18.49 9.96
CA ALA A 58 -12.11 -18.38 8.78
C ALA A 58 -11.96 -16.96 8.22
N LEU A 59 -12.73 -15.95 8.71
CA LEU A 59 -12.50 -14.55 8.30
C LEU A 59 -11.11 -14.07 8.70
N GLY A 60 -10.62 -14.48 9.87
CA GLY A 60 -9.25 -14.19 10.28
C GLY A 60 -8.20 -14.73 9.29
N PRO A 61 -8.20 -16.04 8.96
CA PRO A 61 -7.28 -16.60 7.98
C PRO A 61 -7.42 -16.01 6.57
N MET A 62 -8.65 -15.68 6.14
CA MET A 62 -8.91 -15.10 4.82
C MET A 62 -8.45 -13.66 4.72
N SER A 63 -8.78 -12.84 5.70
CA SER A 63 -8.26 -11.47 5.79
C SER A 63 -6.74 -11.48 5.79
N ALA A 64 -6.12 -12.44 6.47
CA ALA A 64 -4.68 -12.63 6.46
C ALA A 64 -4.15 -12.98 5.05
N VAL A 65 -4.83 -13.81 4.27
CA VAL A 65 -4.40 -14.14 2.88
C VAL A 65 -4.50 -12.92 1.97
N LEU A 66 -5.61 -12.17 2.02
CA LEU A 66 -5.77 -10.93 1.26
C LEU A 66 -4.69 -9.90 1.64
N LEU A 67 -4.45 -9.75 2.93
CA LEU A 67 -3.43 -8.85 3.46
C LEU A 67 -2.02 -9.25 3.02
N ARG A 68 -1.68 -10.55 3.07
CA ARG A 68 -0.40 -11.08 2.57
C ARG A 68 -0.25 -10.87 1.07
N THR A 69 -1.32 -11.06 0.30
CA THR A 69 -1.32 -10.84 -1.15
C THR A 69 -1.04 -9.37 -1.48
N GLU A 70 -1.69 -8.46 -0.80
CA GLU A 70 -1.44 -7.02 -0.93
C GLU A 70 -0.01 -6.66 -0.51
N SER A 71 0.44 -7.13 0.66
CA SER A 71 1.78 -6.83 1.19
C SER A 71 2.90 -7.38 0.31
N ALA A 72 2.71 -8.58 -0.25
CA ALA A 72 3.65 -9.18 -1.19
C ALA A 72 3.71 -8.38 -2.51
N SER A 73 2.55 -8.01 -3.07
CA SER A 73 2.48 -7.21 -4.29
C SER A 73 3.08 -5.81 -4.09
N SER A 74 2.78 -5.18 -2.96
CA SER A 74 3.36 -3.89 -2.55
C SER A 74 4.89 -3.99 -2.43
N SER A 75 5.41 -5.07 -1.83
CA SER A 75 6.86 -5.28 -1.72
C SER A 75 7.51 -5.59 -3.08
N GLN A 76 6.78 -6.26 -3.98
CA GLN A 76 7.27 -6.57 -5.32
C GLN A 76 7.42 -5.32 -6.21
N ILE A 77 6.63 -4.27 -5.99
CA ILE A 77 6.82 -2.95 -6.62
C ILE A 77 8.22 -2.39 -6.30
N GLU A 78 8.77 -2.73 -5.12
CA GLU A 78 10.11 -2.35 -4.66
C GLU A 78 11.18 -3.43 -4.96
N ASP A 79 10.94 -4.29 -5.96
CA ASP A 79 11.82 -5.41 -6.34
C ASP A 79 12.08 -6.45 -5.22
N LEU A 80 11.27 -6.47 -4.16
CA LEU A 80 11.35 -7.43 -3.06
C LEU A 80 10.49 -8.65 -3.36
N THR A 81 11.04 -9.63 -4.06
CA THR A 81 10.35 -10.88 -4.39
C THR A 81 10.63 -11.97 -3.36
N VAL A 82 9.61 -12.80 -3.06
CA VAL A 82 9.70 -13.91 -2.11
C VAL A 82 8.83 -15.08 -2.56
N GLY A 83 9.32 -16.32 -2.37
CA GLY A 83 8.51 -17.53 -2.57
C GLY A 83 7.71 -17.87 -1.31
N ALA A 84 6.54 -18.52 -1.49
CA ALA A 84 5.59 -18.85 -0.40
C ALA A 84 6.26 -19.56 0.79
N ARG A 85 7.15 -20.53 0.52
CA ARG A 85 7.87 -21.24 1.60
C ARG A 85 8.73 -20.31 2.46
N GLN A 86 9.46 -19.36 1.84
CA GLN A 86 10.31 -18.43 2.58
C GLN A 86 9.48 -17.42 3.36
N LEU A 87 8.32 -17.04 2.83
CA LEU A 87 7.38 -16.18 3.52
C LEU A 87 6.84 -16.87 4.77
N ALA A 88 6.37 -18.12 4.66
CA ALA A 88 5.88 -18.89 5.80
C ALA A 88 6.99 -19.09 6.87
N LEU A 89 8.23 -19.37 6.47
CA LEU A 89 9.35 -19.45 7.41
C LEU A 89 9.65 -18.10 8.09
N ALA A 90 9.48 -16.98 7.38
CA ALA A 90 9.71 -15.67 7.94
C ALA A 90 8.63 -15.28 8.97
N GLU A 91 7.39 -15.71 8.78
CA GLU A 91 6.31 -15.55 9.76
C GLU A 91 6.60 -16.30 11.07
N LEU A 92 7.38 -17.39 11.02
CA LEU A 92 7.83 -18.15 12.17
C LEU A 92 9.21 -17.71 12.70
N ASP A 93 9.75 -16.59 12.21
CA ASP A 93 11.10 -16.09 12.48
C ASP A 93 12.24 -17.08 12.13
N GLU A 94 11.97 -18.06 11.26
CA GLU A 94 12.93 -19.09 10.83
C GLU A 94 13.59 -18.79 9.48
N SER A 95 13.18 -17.74 8.77
CA SER A 95 13.76 -17.39 7.45
C SER A 95 15.03 -16.56 7.58
N ARG A 96 16.04 -16.95 6.79
CA ARG A 96 17.26 -16.17 6.58
C ARG A 96 17.16 -15.17 5.41
N SER A 97 16.07 -15.22 4.64
CA SER A 97 15.83 -14.32 3.50
C SER A 97 15.49 -12.91 3.99
N SER A 98 16.30 -11.92 3.61
CA SER A 98 16.00 -10.50 3.89
C SER A 98 14.69 -10.06 3.22
N ASN A 99 14.45 -10.48 1.97
CA ASN A 99 13.21 -10.16 1.27
C ASN A 99 11.98 -10.74 1.99
N ALA A 100 12.07 -11.99 2.48
CA ALA A 100 10.96 -12.61 3.21
C ALA A 100 10.62 -11.84 4.49
N ARG A 101 11.64 -11.46 5.26
CA ARG A 101 11.45 -10.61 6.45
C ARG A 101 10.87 -9.24 6.11
N ALA A 102 11.32 -8.63 5.00
CA ALA A 102 10.79 -7.35 4.55
C ALA A 102 9.31 -7.43 4.14
N VAL A 103 8.89 -8.54 3.52
CA VAL A 103 7.47 -8.77 3.19
C VAL A 103 6.64 -8.99 4.45
N VAL A 104 7.13 -9.76 5.44
CA VAL A 104 6.44 -9.93 6.74
C VAL A 104 6.35 -8.58 7.48
N ALA A 105 7.39 -7.76 7.47
CA ALA A 105 7.34 -6.42 8.04
C ALA A 105 6.27 -5.56 7.34
N ASN A 106 6.11 -5.70 6.01
CA ASN A 106 5.06 -4.99 5.28
C ASN A 106 3.64 -5.52 5.63
N VAL A 107 3.48 -6.80 5.96
CA VAL A 107 2.21 -7.32 6.52
C VAL A 107 1.87 -6.61 7.83
N ARG A 108 2.83 -6.49 8.75
CA ARG A 108 2.65 -5.76 10.02
C ARG A 108 2.32 -4.29 9.81
N THR A 109 2.95 -3.66 8.81
CA THR A 109 2.65 -2.28 8.40
C THR A 109 1.20 -2.13 7.94
N MET A 110 0.70 -3.05 7.11
CA MET A 110 -0.70 -3.07 6.68
C MET A 110 -1.67 -3.30 7.84
N GLU A 111 -1.35 -4.22 8.75
CA GLU A 111 -2.14 -4.44 9.97
C GLU A 111 -2.22 -3.17 10.83
N ALA A 112 -1.09 -2.47 11.00
CA ALA A 112 -1.05 -1.19 11.69
C ALA A 112 -1.90 -0.13 10.98
N ALA A 113 -1.82 -0.04 9.65
CA ALA A 113 -2.60 0.87 8.83
C ALA A 113 -4.11 0.67 9.02
N LEU A 114 -4.59 -0.57 8.97
CA LEU A 114 -6.00 -0.89 9.18
C LEU A 114 -6.45 -0.62 10.61
N ARG A 115 -5.60 -0.91 11.60
CA ARG A 115 -5.90 -0.65 13.02
C ARG A 115 -6.00 0.84 13.33
N LEU A 116 -5.19 1.67 12.67
CA LEU A 116 -5.11 3.12 12.87
C LEU A 116 -5.98 3.91 11.88
N ALA A 117 -6.76 3.24 11.04
CA ALA A 117 -7.53 3.85 9.95
C ALA A 117 -8.56 4.90 10.40
N ALA A 118 -9.07 4.80 11.64
CA ALA A 118 -10.06 5.74 12.17
C ALA A 118 -9.48 7.12 12.50
N GLU A 119 -8.18 7.20 12.82
CA GLU A 119 -7.48 8.44 13.19
C GLU A 119 -6.12 8.48 12.50
N LEU A 120 -6.10 8.99 11.26
CA LEU A 120 -4.90 9.10 10.45
C LEU A 120 -4.21 10.44 10.72
N ASP A 121 -3.35 10.45 11.71
CA ASP A 121 -2.45 11.55 12.05
C ASP A 121 -0.97 11.21 11.74
N LEU A 122 -0.06 12.10 12.10
CA LEU A 122 1.37 11.86 11.89
C LEU A 122 1.87 10.65 12.69
N GLU A 123 1.41 10.47 13.92
CA GLU A 123 1.82 9.35 14.78
C GLU A 123 1.37 8.01 14.19
N ALA A 124 0.19 7.95 13.59
CA ALA A 124 -0.29 6.77 12.87
C ALA A 124 0.65 6.40 11.71
N ILE A 125 1.07 7.39 10.89
CA ILE A 125 2.01 7.16 9.78
C ILE A 125 3.38 6.75 10.29
N LEU A 126 3.89 7.38 11.36
CA LEU A 126 5.16 7.00 11.98
C LEU A 126 5.11 5.58 12.56
N THR A 127 3.98 5.19 13.14
CA THR A 127 3.75 3.83 13.65
C THR A 127 3.76 2.80 12.52
N MET A 128 3.07 3.06 11.40
CA MET A 128 3.12 2.19 10.21
C MET A 128 4.56 1.99 9.72
N HIS A 129 5.33 3.07 9.63
CA HIS A 129 6.72 3.02 9.22
C HIS A 129 7.62 2.34 10.24
N ALA A 130 7.35 2.48 11.53
CA ALA A 130 8.09 1.79 12.59
C ALA A 130 7.94 0.26 12.51
N GLU A 131 6.74 -0.24 12.19
CA GLU A 131 6.50 -1.66 11.94
C GLU A 131 7.28 -2.17 10.71
N LEU A 132 7.36 -1.34 9.66
CA LEU A 132 8.06 -1.68 8.43
C LEU A 132 9.57 -1.85 8.62
N LEU A 133 10.18 -0.96 9.38
CA LEU A 133 11.62 -0.90 9.61
C LEU A 133 12.01 -1.30 11.04
N ALA A 134 11.19 -2.11 11.70
CA ALA A 134 11.43 -2.53 13.08
C ALA A 134 12.87 -3.03 13.30
N GLY A 135 13.53 -2.50 14.32
CA GLY A 135 14.91 -2.83 14.67
C GLY A 135 15.98 -2.01 13.93
N THR A 136 15.61 -1.04 13.11
CA THR A 136 16.53 -0.05 12.53
C THR A 136 16.46 1.29 13.27
N GLU A 137 17.49 2.13 13.11
CA GLU A 137 17.53 3.47 13.71
C GLU A 137 16.51 4.44 13.07
N ASP A 138 16.13 4.20 11.82
CA ASP A 138 15.21 5.03 11.04
C ASP A 138 13.73 4.70 11.29
N ALA A 139 13.44 3.63 12.05
CA ALA A 139 12.07 3.17 12.30
C ALA A 139 11.20 4.27 12.92
N GLY A 140 10.11 4.64 12.24
CA GLY A 140 9.16 5.65 12.73
C GLY A 140 9.71 7.07 12.82
N ARG A 141 10.72 7.43 12.03
CA ARG A 141 11.34 8.76 12.06
C ARG A 141 11.30 9.42 10.70
N LEU A 142 10.88 10.68 10.66
CA LEU A 142 11.08 11.53 9.48
C LEU A 142 12.57 11.70 9.21
N ARG A 143 12.94 11.73 7.94
CA ARG A 143 14.33 11.90 7.52
C ARG A 143 14.87 13.28 7.85
N GLU A 144 16.16 13.33 8.11
CA GLU A 144 16.94 14.56 8.33
C GLU A 144 17.91 14.85 7.17
N GLN A 145 17.93 13.99 6.14
CA GLN A 145 18.79 14.12 4.96
C GLN A 145 17.98 14.18 3.67
N LEU A 146 18.61 14.70 2.62
CA LEU A 146 18.07 14.64 1.28
C LEU A 146 17.99 13.20 0.79
N VAL A 147 16.87 12.83 0.18
CA VAL A 147 16.66 11.53 -0.47
C VAL A 147 16.19 11.71 -1.92
N TRP A 148 16.42 10.70 -2.74
CA TRP A 148 16.03 10.73 -4.13
C TRP A 148 15.72 9.32 -4.66
N VAL A 149 14.92 9.27 -5.70
CA VAL A 149 14.57 8.04 -6.43
C VAL A 149 15.35 8.03 -7.73
N GLY A 150 16.24 7.05 -7.91
CA GLY A 150 17.07 6.98 -9.10
C GLY A 150 18.03 5.80 -9.08
N ARG A 151 18.83 5.69 -10.16
CA ARG A 151 19.79 4.59 -10.34
C ARG A 151 21.04 4.68 -9.45
N SER A 152 21.34 5.84 -8.92
CA SER A 152 22.54 6.06 -8.11
C SER A 152 22.16 6.33 -6.65
N GLY A 153 22.64 5.50 -5.75
CA GLY A 153 22.57 5.77 -4.30
C GLY A 153 23.63 6.75 -3.78
N LEU A 154 24.51 7.29 -4.67
CA LEU A 154 25.65 8.13 -4.27
C LEU A 154 25.49 9.60 -4.65
N SER A 155 24.54 9.93 -5.52
CA SER A 155 24.34 11.30 -6.02
C SER A 155 22.92 11.46 -6.55
N PRO A 156 22.25 12.59 -6.25
CA PRO A 156 20.93 12.91 -6.80
C PRO A 156 20.97 13.28 -8.30
N LEU A 157 22.16 13.51 -8.87
CA LEU A 157 22.28 13.90 -10.27
C LEU A 157 21.75 12.81 -11.21
N GLY A 158 20.74 13.17 -11.99
CA GLY A 158 20.05 12.25 -12.90
C GLY A 158 19.02 11.35 -12.21
N ALA A 159 18.64 11.66 -10.99
CA ALA A 159 17.51 11.02 -10.32
C ALA A 159 16.19 11.32 -11.03
N VAL A 160 15.26 10.37 -10.96
CA VAL A 160 13.90 10.54 -11.50
C VAL A 160 13.07 11.49 -10.63
N HIS A 161 13.34 11.47 -9.33
CA HIS A 161 12.73 12.35 -8.35
C HIS A 161 13.75 12.68 -7.26
N ILE A 162 13.87 13.95 -6.94
CA ILE A 162 14.61 14.43 -5.78
C ILE A 162 13.57 15.03 -4.84
N ALA A 163 13.44 14.42 -3.66
CA ALA A 163 12.47 14.83 -2.67
C ALA A 163 12.77 16.24 -2.13
N PRO A 164 11.82 16.93 -1.49
CA PRO A 164 12.05 18.23 -0.86
C PRO A 164 13.20 18.17 0.15
N GLU A 165 13.76 19.31 0.49
CA GLU A 165 14.75 19.38 1.58
C GLU A 165 14.14 18.87 2.90
N ALA A 166 14.95 18.32 3.79
CA ALA A 166 14.46 17.65 4.99
C ALA A 166 13.67 18.62 5.91
N GLU A 167 14.06 19.88 5.92
CA GLU A 167 13.41 20.94 6.70
C GLU A 167 11.98 21.24 6.25
N ASP A 168 11.63 20.95 4.99
CA ASP A 168 10.29 21.17 4.44
C ASP A 168 9.33 19.98 4.72
N VAL A 169 9.86 18.81 5.08
CA VAL A 169 9.07 17.59 5.27
C VAL A 169 7.98 17.73 6.33
N PRO A 170 8.23 18.28 7.51
CA PRO A 170 7.19 18.40 8.54
C PRO A 170 6.00 19.24 8.09
N ALA A 171 6.25 20.37 7.42
CA ALA A 171 5.19 21.24 6.92
C ALA A 171 4.39 20.58 5.79
N ALA A 172 5.06 19.88 4.86
CA ALA A 172 4.41 19.14 3.78
C ALA A 172 3.57 17.97 4.31
N MET A 173 4.03 17.26 5.35
CA MET A 173 3.26 16.21 6.01
C MET A 173 2.03 16.77 6.73
N GLN A 174 2.15 17.94 7.36
CA GLN A 174 1.01 18.61 8.00
C GLN A 174 -0.08 18.99 6.97
N ASP A 175 0.31 19.54 5.81
CA ASP A 175 -0.63 19.82 4.72
C ASP A 175 -1.29 18.55 4.17
N LEU A 176 -0.51 17.49 3.97
CA LEU A 176 -1.03 16.19 3.53
C LEU A 176 -2.07 15.63 4.52
N LEU A 177 -1.80 15.69 5.82
CA LEU A 177 -2.74 15.21 6.85
C LEU A 177 -4.03 16.05 6.86
N ALA A 178 -3.91 17.37 6.72
CA ALA A 178 -5.07 18.25 6.59
C ALA A 178 -5.87 17.94 5.30
N PHE A 179 -5.20 17.59 4.20
CA PHE A 179 -5.86 17.11 2.99
C PHE A 179 -6.57 15.76 3.23
N ILE A 180 -5.92 14.77 3.87
CA ILE A 180 -6.51 13.46 4.19
C ILE A 180 -7.79 13.59 5.04
N ALA A 181 -7.85 14.57 5.91
CA ALA A 181 -9.02 14.85 6.76
C ALA A 181 -10.23 15.42 6.00
N ARG A 182 -10.10 15.81 4.73
CA ARG A 182 -11.23 16.30 3.91
C ARG A 182 -12.17 15.15 3.53
N ASP A 183 -13.43 15.51 3.21
CA ASP A 183 -14.51 14.56 2.82
C ASP A 183 -15.25 14.98 1.55
N ASP A 184 -14.68 15.91 0.77
CA ASP A 184 -15.32 16.49 -0.42
C ASP A 184 -14.94 15.78 -1.74
N LEU A 185 -14.16 14.71 -1.68
CA LEU A 185 -13.73 13.94 -2.84
C LEU A 185 -14.24 12.49 -2.76
N PRO A 186 -14.46 11.82 -3.92
CA PRO A 186 -14.59 10.36 -3.94
C PRO A 186 -13.39 9.69 -3.26
N VAL A 187 -13.64 8.63 -2.49
CA VAL A 187 -12.61 8.04 -1.62
C VAL A 187 -11.39 7.57 -2.40
N LEU A 188 -11.61 6.96 -3.57
CA LEU A 188 -10.52 6.46 -4.42
C LEU A 188 -9.69 7.61 -5.03
N VAL A 189 -10.33 8.71 -5.44
CA VAL A 189 -9.63 9.92 -5.91
C VAL A 189 -8.78 10.50 -4.79
N HIS A 190 -9.36 10.60 -3.60
CA HIS A 190 -8.72 11.14 -2.42
C HIS A 190 -7.48 10.32 -2.04
N ALA A 191 -7.62 8.99 -1.97
CA ALA A 191 -6.52 8.09 -1.66
C ALA A 191 -5.40 8.12 -2.72
N ALA A 192 -5.75 8.21 -4.02
CA ALA A 192 -4.79 8.30 -5.12
C ALA A 192 -3.95 9.59 -5.04
N ILE A 193 -4.59 10.72 -4.78
CA ILE A 193 -3.91 12.03 -4.66
C ILE A 193 -3.06 12.08 -3.38
N ALA A 194 -3.59 11.61 -2.25
CA ALA A 194 -2.84 11.54 -0.99
C ALA A 194 -1.60 10.66 -1.12
N HIS A 195 -1.72 9.51 -1.79
CA HIS A 195 -0.60 8.63 -2.07
C HIS A 195 0.47 9.30 -2.95
N ALA A 196 0.06 9.94 -4.05
CA ALA A 196 1.00 10.64 -4.94
C ALA A 196 1.72 11.80 -4.22
N GLN A 197 1.03 12.51 -3.35
CA GLN A 197 1.62 13.56 -2.53
C GLN A 197 2.60 12.98 -1.51
N PHE A 198 2.25 11.88 -0.84
CA PHE A 198 3.15 11.18 0.07
C PHE A 198 4.43 10.72 -0.64
N GLU A 199 4.31 10.13 -1.84
CA GLU A 199 5.45 9.75 -2.69
C GLU A 199 6.26 10.96 -3.19
N THR A 200 5.65 12.13 -3.29
CA THR A 200 6.34 13.39 -3.66
C THR A 200 7.11 13.94 -2.46
N ILE A 201 6.52 13.96 -1.27
CA ILE A 201 7.18 14.38 -0.02
C ILE A 201 8.33 13.42 0.33
N HIS A 202 8.11 12.12 0.16
CA HIS A 202 9.09 11.07 0.44
C HIS A 202 9.68 11.21 1.85
N PRO A 203 8.85 11.13 2.91
CA PRO A 203 9.20 11.62 4.24
C PRO A 203 10.22 10.78 5.00
N PHE A 204 10.58 9.60 4.50
CA PHE A 204 11.47 8.65 5.15
C PHE A 204 12.74 8.39 4.34
N THR A 205 13.75 7.81 4.99
CA THR A 205 15.01 7.40 4.33
C THR A 205 14.83 6.16 3.46
N ASP A 206 13.93 5.25 3.85
CA ASP A 206 13.53 4.03 3.13
C ASP A 206 12.06 3.72 3.45
N GLY A 207 11.43 2.83 2.68
CA GLY A 207 10.10 2.33 2.96
C GLY A 207 8.95 3.25 2.57
N ASN A 208 9.20 4.38 1.89
CA ASN A 208 8.16 5.32 1.49
C ASN A 208 7.07 4.66 0.65
N GLY A 209 7.42 3.92 -0.41
CA GLY A 209 6.44 3.25 -1.27
C GLY A 209 5.53 2.29 -0.50
N ARG A 210 6.08 1.44 0.36
CA ARG A 210 5.31 0.48 1.15
C ARG A 210 4.41 1.18 2.17
N THR A 211 4.93 2.18 2.88
CA THR A 211 4.15 2.99 3.84
C THR A 211 3.05 3.80 3.12
N GLY A 212 3.36 4.41 1.97
CA GLY A 212 2.38 5.15 1.17
C GLY A 212 1.24 4.27 0.65
N ARG A 213 1.52 3.02 0.25
CA ARG A 213 0.47 2.07 -0.15
C ARG A 213 -0.31 1.54 1.06
N ALA A 214 0.32 1.40 2.23
CA ALA A 214 -0.40 1.10 3.47
C ALA A 214 -1.35 2.26 3.86
N LEU A 215 -0.92 3.51 3.70
CA LEU A 215 -1.77 4.69 3.90
C LEU A 215 -3.01 4.68 2.99
N VAL A 216 -2.88 4.23 1.73
CA VAL A 216 -4.04 4.04 0.84
C VAL A 216 -5.07 3.12 1.49
N HIS A 217 -4.65 1.96 2.00
CA HIS A 217 -5.57 1.00 2.66
C HIS A 217 -6.19 1.57 3.94
N ALA A 218 -5.42 2.32 4.73
CA ALA A 218 -5.95 3.03 5.89
C ALA A 218 -7.05 4.03 5.47
N MET A 219 -6.85 4.79 4.38
CA MET A 219 -7.85 5.72 3.87
C MET A 219 -9.10 5.00 3.32
N LEU A 220 -8.93 3.93 2.53
CA LEU A 220 -10.06 3.16 2.01
C LEU A 220 -10.93 2.57 3.14
N SER A 221 -10.30 2.09 4.21
CA SER A 221 -10.97 1.57 5.38
C SER A 221 -11.55 2.67 6.27
N GLY A 222 -10.76 3.67 6.64
CA GLY A 222 -11.17 4.77 7.53
C GLY A 222 -12.30 5.63 6.98
N LYS A 223 -12.39 5.74 5.63
CA LYS A 223 -13.50 6.43 4.95
C LYS A 223 -14.67 5.50 4.58
N GLY A 224 -14.64 4.25 5.05
CA GLY A 224 -15.75 3.31 4.95
C GLY A 224 -16.00 2.73 3.56
N LEU A 225 -15.03 2.79 2.64
CA LEU A 225 -15.18 2.18 1.32
C LEU A 225 -14.97 0.66 1.38
N LEU A 226 -14.06 0.17 2.23
CA LEU A 226 -13.72 -1.24 2.39
C LEU A 226 -13.66 -1.62 3.86
N SER A 227 -14.15 -2.82 4.19
CA SER A 227 -13.94 -3.50 5.47
C SER A 227 -12.86 -4.59 5.38
N THR A 228 -12.54 -5.03 4.17
CA THR A 228 -11.50 -6.04 3.85
C THR A 228 -10.39 -5.42 3.02
N THR A 229 -9.21 -6.07 3.01
CA THR A 229 -8.09 -5.63 2.15
C THR A 229 -8.29 -6.10 0.72
N ALA A 230 -8.42 -5.17 -0.22
CA ALA A 230 -8.38 -5.46 -1.66
C ALA A 230 -6.93 -5.41 -2.17
N PRO A 231 -6.47 -6.31 -3.07
CA PRO A 231 -5.09 -6.33 -3.55
C PRO A 231 -4.80 -5.23 -4.60
N VAL A 232 -4.88 -3.96 -4.18
CA VAL A 232 -4.70 -2.77 -5.05
C VAL A 232 -3.28 -2.71 -5.60
N SER A 233 -2.27 -3.04 -4.79
CA SER A 233 -0.87 -3.08 -5.24
C SER A 233 -0.64 -4.12 -6.33
N ALA A 234 -1.37 -5.25 -6.32
CA ALA A 234 -1.33 -6.20 -7.42
C ALA A 234 -1.82 -5.57 -8.75
N GLY A 235 -2.84 -4.71 -8.66
CA GLY A 235 -3.31 -3.92 -9.80
C GLY A 235 -2.26 -2.94 -10.30
N LEU A 236 -1.62 -2.16 -9.44
CA LEU A 236 -0.54 -1.22 -9.80
C LEU A 236 0.64 -1.96 -10.43
N LEU A 237 1.00 -3.13 -9.92
CA LEU A 237 2.10 -3.96 -10.40
C LEU A 237 1.89 -4.45 -11.84
N THR A 238 0.64 -4.62 -12.30
CA THR A 238 0.36 -5.05 -13.69
C THR A 238 0.84 -4.04 -14.73
N ASN A 239 1.02 -2.76 -14.35
CA ASN A 239 1.53 -1.70 -15.22
C ASN A 239 2.39 -0.71 -14.42
N LEU A 240 3.51 -1.20 -13.88
CA LEU A 240 4.42 -0.40 -13.06
C LEU A 240 4.95 0.85 -13.81
N GLY A 241 5.14 0.75 -15.13
CA GLY A 241 5.58 1.88 -15.95
C GLY A 241 4.53 3.02 -15.99
N ALA A 242 3.25 2.70 -16.13
CA ALA A 242 2.19 3.70 -16.08
C ALA A 242 2.07 4.33 -14.69
N TYR A 243 2.14 3.52 -13.63
CA TYR A 243 2.12 4.01 -12.25
C TYR A 243 3.26 5.01 -11.96
N THR A 244 4.50 4.69 -12.34
CA THR A 244 5.65 5.59 -12.14
C THR A 244 5.56 6.85 -12.99
N THR A 245 5.02 6.74 -14.22
CA THR A 245 4.74 7.89 -15.10
C THR A 245 3.66 8.78 -14.49
N ALA A 246 2.61 8.20 -13.91
CA ALA A 246 1.53 8.94 -13.25
C ALA A 246 2.02 9.73 -12.02
N LEU A 247 2.91 9.14 -11.21
CA LEU A 247 3.56 9.87 -10.11
C LEU A 247 4.40 11.05 -10.63
N THR A 248 5.06 10.89 -11.76
CA THR A 248 5.83 11.98 -12.39
C THR A 248 4.91 13.07 -12.91
N ALA A 249 3.78 12.72 -13.54
CA ALA A 249 2.78 13.68 -14.00
C ALA A 249 2.17 14.47 -12.82
N PHE A 250 1.89 13.80 -11.72
CA PHE A 250 1.40 14.46 -10.49
C PHE A 250 2.37 15.53 -9.98
N ARG A 251 3.67 15.25 -9.95
CA ARG A 251 4.72 16.21 -9.58
C ARG A 251 4.78 17.39 -10.56
N GLY A 252 4.38 17.18 -11.81
CA GLY A 252 4.22 18.22 -12.84
C GLY A 252 2.89 18.98 -12.74
N GLY A 253 2.01 18.68 -11.77
CA GLY A 253 0.74 19.35 -11.56
C GLY A 253 -0.48 18.68 -12.22
N ASP A 254 -0.32 17.49 -12.83
CA ASP A 254 -1.44 16.73 -13.39
C ASP A 254 -1.77 15.50 -12.53
N ALA A 255 -2.86 15.59 -11.76
CA ALA A 255 -3.34 14.51 -10.90
C ALA A 255 -4.17 13.45 -11.65
N ARG A 256 -4.59 13.69 -12.90
CA ARG A 256 -5.48 12.77 -13.63
C ARG A 256 -4.87 11.38 -13.83
N PRO A 257 -3.61 11.24 -14.29
CA PRO A 257 -3.02 9.92 -14.54
C PRO A 257 -2.94 9.03 -13.30
N ILE A 258 -2.69 9.59 -12.12
CA ILE A 258 -2.64 8.78 -10.90
C ILE A 258 -4.04 8.31 -10.48
N VAL A 259 -5.06 9.12 -10.66
CA VAL A 259 -6.46 8.72 -10.42
C VAL A 259 -6.89 7.63 -11.41
N GLU A 260 -6.54 7.75 -12.69
CA GLU A 260 -6.79 6.72 -13.73
C GLU A 260 -6.14 5.38 -13.35
N GLU A 261 -4.86 5.41 -12.94
CA GLU A 261 -4.14 4.19 -12.53
C GLU A 261 -4.73 3.55 -11.28
N PHE A 262 -5.16 4.34 -10.30
CA PHE A 262 -5.83 3.81 -9.11
C PHE A 262 -7.21 3.23 -9.43
N ALA A 263 -8.00 3.87 -10.31
CA ALA A 263 -9.28 3.31 -10.75
C ALA A 263 -9.09 1.97 -11.50
N ARG A 264 -8.08 1.89 -12.38
CA ARG A 264 -7.70 0.65 -13.07
C ARG A 264 -7.25 -0.43 -12.07
N ALA A 265 -6.38 -0.08 -11.14
CA ALA A 265 -5.84 -1.00 -10.14
C ALA A 265 -6.95 -1.51 -9.20
N ALA A 266 -7.88 -0.66 -8.81
CA ALA A 266 -9.03 -1.01 -7.98
C ALA A 266 -9.96 -2.01 -8.67
N ARG A 267 -10.29 -1.82 -9.94
CA ARG A 267 -11.08 -2.79 -10.73
C ARG A 267 -10.33 -4.14 -10.85
N TYR A 268 -9.03 -4.12 -11.11
CA TYR A 268 -8.23 -5.34 -11.13
C TYR A 268 -8.23 -6.05 -9.77
N ALA A 269 -8.07 -5.29 -8.68
CA ALA A 269 -8.10 -5.79 -7.32
C ALA A 269 -9.44 -6.45 -6.96
N ALA A 270 -10.56 -5.83 -7.34
CA ALA A 270 -11.89 -6.38 -7.12
C ALA A 270 -12.07 -7.73 -7.82
N VAL A 271 -11.68 -7.83 -9.09
CA VAL A 271 -11.78 -9.08 -9.88
C VAL A 271 -10.89 -10.18 -9.33
N THR A 272 -9.62 -9.87 -9.06
CA THR A 272 -8.64 -10.83 -8.54
C THR A 272 -8.93 -11.23 -7.10
N GLY A 273 -9.34 -10.27 -6.28
CA GLY A 273 -9.75 -10.52 -4.90
C GLY A 273 -10.97 -11.45 -4.82
N THR A 274 -12.00 -11.22 -5.65
CA THR A 274 -13.17 -12.09 -5.72
C THR A 274 -12.79 -13.52 -6.07
N ARG A 275 -11.93 -13.73 -7.09
CA ARG A 275 -11.43 -15.06 -7.45
C ARG A 275 -10.68 -15.72 -6.31
N LEU A 276 -9.79 -15.00 -5.65
CA LEU A 276 -9.03 -15.51 -4.52
C LEU A 276 -9.95 -15.94 -3.37
N VAL A 277 -11.00 -15.17 -3.08
CA VAL A 277 -12.03 -15.51 -2.08
C VAL A 277 -12.76 -16.79 -2.46
N ASP A 278 -13.16 -16.94 -3.73
CA ASP A 278 -13.86 -18.14 -4.21
C ASP A 278 -12.98 -19.39 -4.16
N ASP A 279 -11.72 -19.29 -4.59
CA ASP A 279 -10.75 -20.38 -4.57
C ASP A 279 -10.51 -20.88 -3.14
N LEU A 280 -10.33 -19.95 -2.20
CA LEU A 280 -10.11 -20.28 -0.79
C LEU A 280 -11.37 -20.85 -0.12
N ALA A 281 -12.55 -20.30 -0.41
CA ALA A 281 -13.81 -20.86 0.09
C ALA A 281 -14.04 -22.28 -0.43
N GLY A 282 -13.71 -22.54 -1.70
CA GLY A 282 -13.74 -23.88 -2.30
C GLY A 282 -12.77 -24.84 -1.60
N GLN A 283 -11.52 -24.43 -1.39
CA GLN A 283 -10.52 -25.26 -0.70
C GLN A 283 -10.94 -25.59 0.74
N LEU A 284 -11.47 -24.60 1.48
CA LEU A 284 -11.98 -24.84 2.82
C LEU A 284 -13.16 -25.82 2.86
N ALA A 285 -14.05 -25.78 1.87
CA ALA A 285 -15.16 -26.72 1.75
C ALA A 285 -14.65 -28.15 1.49
N GLU A 286 -13.72 -28.33 0.55
CA GLU A 286 -13.08 -29.63 0.26
C GLU A 286 -12.35 -30.19 1.48
N ASP A 287 -11.59 -29.38 2.20
CA ASP A 287 -10.85 -29.81 3.39
C ASP A 287 -11.80 -30.21 4.53
N ARG A 288 -12.94 -29.52 4.68
CA ARG A 288 -13.99 -29.93 5.60
C ARG A 288 -14.58 -31.30 5.25
N GLU A 289 -14.88 -31.55 3.98
CA GLU A 289 -15.38 -32.85 3.53
C GLU A 289 -14.37 -33.96 3.81
N ARG A 290 -13.09 -33.77 3.51
CA ARG A 290 -11.99 -34.70 3.78
C ARG A 290 -11.83 -35.04 5.24
N LEU A 291 -12.11 -34.06 6.13
CA LEU A 291 -12.00 -34.21 7.57
C LEU A 291 -13.29 -34.72 8.24
N THR A 292 -14.39 -34.85 7.50
CA THR A 292 -15.63 -35.45 7.98
C THR A 292 -15.39 -36.90 8.39
N GLY A 293 -15.53 -37.22 9.67
CA GLY A 293 -15.26 -38.56 10.21
C GLY A 293 -13.87 -38.78 10.84
N VAL A 294 -12.98 -37.77 10.76
CA VAL A 294 -11.65 -37.82 11.43
C VAL A 294 -11.77 -37.34 12.88
N ARG A 295 -10.95 -37.94 13.78
CA ARG A 295 -10.99 -37.64 15.22
C ARG A 295 -10.79 -36.14 15.51
N ARG A 296 -11.42 -35.61 16.62
CA ARG A 296 -11.48 -34.19 16.98
C ARG A 296 -10.14 -33.42 16.94
N HIS A 297 -9.01 -34.06 17.20
CA HIS A 297 -7.69 -33.41 17.14
C HIS A 297 -7.21 -33.12 15.71
N ALA A 298 -7.75 -33.78 14.68
CA ALA A 298 -7.47 -33.45 13.29
C ALA A 298 -8.23 -32.18 12.82
N LEU A 299 -9.34 -31.82 13.48
CA LEU A 299 -10.07 -30.58 13.22
C LEU A 299 -9.31 -29.33 13.64
N ALA A 300 -8.32 -29.45 14.53
CA ALA A 300 -7.46 -28.34 14.92
C ALA A 300 -6.64 -27.79 13.73
N TRP A 301 -6.33 -28.61 12.73
CA TRP A 301 -5.60 -28.19 11.53
C TRP A 301 -6.43 -27.37 10.54
N THR A 302 -7.78 -27.39 10.65
CA THR A 302 -8.66 -26.56 9.81
C THR A 302 -8.82 -25.13 10.33
N VAL A 303 -8.29 -24.83 11.52
CA VAL A 303 -8.43 -23.55 12.23
C VAL A 303 -7.08 -22.85 12.37
N LEU A 304 -5.98 -23.52 12.03
CA LEU A 304 -4.65 -22.92 12.01
C LEU A 304 -4.40 -22.23 10.66
N PRO A 305 -3.89 -20.97 10.68
CA PRO A 305 -3.61 -20.19 9.48
C PRO A 305 -2.54 -20.79 8.61
#